data_17f284b581a0935600216a3baca13cdd
#
_entry.id   17f284b581a0935600216a3baca13cdd
#
_cell.length_a   1.000
_cell.length_b   1.000
_cell.length_c   1.000
_cell.angle_alpha   90.00
_cell.angle_beta   90.00
_cell.angle_gamma   90.00
#
_symmetry.space_group_name_H-M   'P 1'
#
loop_
_entity.id
_entity.type
_entity.pdbx_description
1 polymer ?
#
loop_
_entity_poly.entity_id
_entity_poly.type
_entity_poly.pdbx_seq_one_letter_code
_entity_poly.pdbx_strand_id
1 'polypeptide(L)'
;MTSLFESKILGHYRNRKQAFTNPTKWPQINVLYQKIAENVLDLKQWYNYQTEDTAYRHYHLTCEYLDEHTVITSAFNIDSQTDGCQLQWGYHGGWWFGEVRGEC
;
A
#
# COMPACT_ATOMS: atom_id res chain seq x y z
N MET A 1 -16.82 -8.71 -4.52
CA MET A 1 -15.91 -9.48 -5.41
C MET A 1 -14.52 -8.88 -5.35
N THR A 2 -13.48 -9.69 -5.21
CA THR A 2 -12.09 -9.25 -5.14
C THR A 2 -11.54 -9.10 -6.56
N SER A 3 -11.00 -7.94 -6.90
CA SER A 3 -10.37 -7.70 -8.20
C SER A 3 -9.02 -8.40 -8.31
N LEU A 4 -8.49 -8.51 -9.52
CA LEU A 4 -7.15 -9.04 -9.75
C LEU A 4 -6.08 -8.23 -8.99
N PHE A 5 -6.23 -6.90 -8.96
CA PHE A 5 -5.32 -6.02 -8.23
C PHE A 5 -5.40 -6.28 -6.71
N GLU A 6 -6.60 -6.31 -6.14
CA GLU A 6 -6.80 -6.55 -4.72
C GLU A 6 -6.25 -7.91 -4.29
N SER A 7 -6.44 -8.95 -5.12
CA SER A 7 -5.95 -10.29 -4.81
C SER A 7 -4.43 -10.36 -4.68
N LYS A 8 -3.71 -9.41 -5.26
CA LYS A 8 -2.25 -9.35 -5.21
C LYS A 8 -1.73 -8.41 -4.13
N ILE A 9 -2.43 -7.29 -3.87
CA ILE A 9 -1.94 -6.28 -2.94
C ILE A 9 -2.35 -6.53 -1.49
N LEU A 10 -3.51 -7.17 -1.27
CA LEU A 10 -3.98 -7.43 0.10
C LEU A 10 -3.03 -8.38 0.83
N GLY A 11 -2.73 -8.07 2.07
CA GLY A 11 -1.91 -8.91 2.93
C GLY A 11 -1.03 -8.13 3.88
N HIS A 12 -0.27 -8.88 4.67
CA HIS A 12 0.68 -8.34 5.63
C HIS A 12 2.09 -8.63 5.12
N TYR A 13 2.87 -7.58 4.92
CA TYR A 13 4.22 -7.66 4.37
C TYR A 13 5.24 -7.23 5.40
N ARG A 14 6.41 -7.89 5.41
CA ARG A 14 7.53 -7.57 6.29
C ARG A 14 8.83 -7.58 5.49
N ASN A 15 9.74 -6.69 5.84
CA ASN A 15 11.08 -6.69 5.27
C ASN A 15 12.10 -7.36 6.21
N ARG A 16 11.67 -8.35 6.98
CA ARG A 16 12.47 -8.99 8.02
C ARG A 16 13.84 -9.48 7.52
N LYS A 17 13.85 -10.17 6.38
CA LYS A 17 15.08 -10.70 5.79
C LYS A 17 16.05 -9.58 5.41
N GLN A 18 15.53 -8.51 4.80
CA GLN A 18 16.33 -7.36 4.41
C GLN A 18 16.92 -6.66 5.64
N ALA A 19 16.12 -6.45 6.68
CA ALA A 19 16.57 -5.80 7.92
C ALA A 19 17.63 -6.64 8.63
N PHE A 20 17.50 -7.95 8.66
CA PHE A 20 18.49 -8.85 9.28
C PHE A 20 19.80 -8.88 8.52
N THR A 21 19.75 -8.73 7.17
CA THR A 21 20.96 -8.68 6.35
C THR A 21 21.74 -7.39 6.57
N ASN A 22 21.05 -6.27 6.78
CA ASN A 22 21.68 -4.97 6.96
C ASN A 22 20.88 -4.11 7.95
N PRO A 23 20.94 -4.41 9.26
CA PRO A 23 20.08 -3.77 10.27
C PRO A 23 20.33 -2.27 10.46
N THR A 24 21.50 -1.76 10.07
CA THR A 24 21.80 -0.33 10.17
C THR A 24 21.23 0.47 9.00
N LYS A 25 21.03 -0.17 7.86
CA LYS A 25 20.51 0.46 6.65
C LYS A 25 19.01 0.29 6.52
N TRP A 26 18.48 -0.87 6.92
CA TRP A 26 17.08 -1.23 6.72
C TRP A 26 16.39 -1.47 8.05
N PRO A 27 15.57 -0.54 8.54
CA PRO A 27 14.75 -0.81 9.72
C PRO A 27 13.75 -1.92 9.40
N GLN A 28 13.41 -2.74 10.39
CA GLN A 28 12.39 -3.76 10.21
C GLN A 28 11.01 -3.11 10.29
N ILE A 29 10.26 -3.17 9.19
CA ILE A 29 8.94 -2.57 9.07
C ILE A 29 7.88 -3.62 8.71
N ASN A 30 6.64 -3.31 9.05
CA ASN A 30 5.47 -4.07 8.68
C ASN A 30 4.55 -3.19 7.85
N VAL A 31 3.94 -3.76 6.82
CA VAL A 31 2.96 -3.09 5.97
C VAL A 31 1.74 -3.99 5.87
N LEU A 32 0.58 -3.44 6.17
CA LEU A 32 -0.68 -4.19 6.11
C LEU A 32 -1.67 -3.48 5.19
N TYR A 33 -2.13 -4.21 4.18
CA TYR A 33 -3.20 -3.78 3.27
C TYR A 33 -4.45 -4.59 3.59
N GLN A 34 -5.55 -3.92 3.89
CA GLN A 34 -6.84 -4.55 4.15
C GLN A 34 -7.95 -3.86 3.37
N LYS A 35 -8.93 -4.63 2.91
CA LYS A 35 -10.12 -4.06 2.28
C LYS A 35 -11.11 -3.66 3.36
N ILE A 36 -11.52 -2.40 3.38
CA ILE A 36 -12.44 -1.86 4.39
C ILE A 36 -13.80 -1.47 3.81
N ALA A 37 -13.88 -1.26 2.50
CA ALA A 37 -15.13 -0.94 1.81
C ALA A 37 -14.96 -1.25 0.33
N GLU A 38 -16.04 -1.18 -0.44
CA GLU A 38 -15.96 -1.34 -1.89
C GLU A 38 -15.01 -0.29 -2.46
N ASN A 39 -13.99 -0.74 -3.20
CA ASN A 39 -12.96 0.12 -3.81
C ASN A 39 -12.14 0.95 -2.82
N VAL A 40 -12.12 0.57 -1.54
CA VAL A 40 -11.32 1.28 -0.53
C VAL A 40 -10.49 0.29 0.26
N LEU A 41 -9.19 0.54 0.28
CA LEU A 41 -8.21 -0.25 1.05
C LEU A 41 -7.67 0.58 2.20
N ASP A 42 -7.37 -0.09 3.30
CA ASP A 42 -6.67 0.49 4.44
C ASP A 42 -5.22 0.07 4.38
N LEU A 43 -4.30 1.03 4.47
CA LEU A 43 -2.86 0.81 4.47
C LEU A 43 -2.28 1.31 5.77
N LYS A 44 -1.66 0.41 6.54
CA LYS A 44 -0.93 0.75 7.75
C LYS A 44 0.51 0.30 7.63
N GLN A 45 1.41 1.11 8.21
CA GLN A 45 2.83 0.83 8.19
C GLN A 45 3.41 1.15 9.58
N TRP A 46 4.12 0.20 10.20
CA TRP A 46 4.69 0.39 11.54
C TRP A 46 6.05 -0.30 11.66
N TYR A 47 6.86 0.22 12.57
CA TYR A 47 8.15 -0.40 12.90
C TYR A 47 7.94 -1.66 13.75
N ASN A 48 8.87 -2.60 13.69
CA ASN A 48 8.75 -3.88 14.39
C ASN A 48 8.58 -3.74 15.92
N TYR A 49 9.07 -2.68 16.52
CA TYR A 49 8.91 -2.41 17.95
C TYR A 49 7.58 -1.73 18.30
N GLN A 50 6.77 -1.41 17.30
CA GLN A 50 5.45 -0.81 17.47
C GLN A 50 4.37 -1.87 17.24
N THR A 51 3.12 -1.46 17.40
CA THR A 51 1.96 -2.28 17.06
C THR A 51 1.21 -1.65 15.90
N GLU A 52 0.27 -2.40 15.33
CA GLU A 52 -0.62 -1.90 14.28
C GLU A 52 -1.35 -0.62 14.73
N ASP A 53 -1.74 -0.53 16.02
CA ASP A 53 -2.46 0.61 16.57
C ASP A 53 -1.62 1.88 16.64
N THR A 54 -0.29 1.75 16.62
CA THR A 54 0.65 2.86 16.67
C THR A 54 1.40 3.05 15.36
N ALA A 55 0.78 2.67 14.23
CA ALA A 55 1.36 2.81 12.90
C ALA A 55 1.78 4.25 12.64
N TYR A 56 3.01 4.44 12.12
CA TYR A 56 3.51 5.77 11.77
C TYR A 56 2.97 6.27 10.43
N ARG A 57 2.37 5.38 9.62
CA ARG A 57 1.68 5.73 8.39
C ARG A 57 0.36 4.99 8.33
N HIS A 58 -0.70 5.75 8.12
CA HIS A 58 -2.04 5.19 7.98
C HIS A 58 -2.75 5.95 6.86
N TYR A 59 -3.06 5.23 5.77
CA TYR A 59 -3.72 5.78 4.60
C TYR A 59 -4.96 4.98 4.23
N HIS A 60 -5.95 5.67 3.69
CA HIS A 60 -6.99 5.00 2.91
C HIS A 60 -6.64 5.15 1.43
N LEU A 61 -6.73 4.07 0.68
CA LEU A 61 -6.49 4.07 -0.76
C LEU A 61 -7.83 3.84 -1.46
N THR A 62 -8.26 4.83 -2.23
CA THR A 62 -9.44 4.69 -3.09
C THR A 62 -8.98 4.15 -4.44
N CYS A 63 -9.60 3.06 -4.89
CA CYS A 63 -9.23 2.39 -6.14
C CYS A 63 -10.24 2.72 -7.23
N GLU A 64 -9.74 3.20 -8.37
CA GLU A 64 -10.53 3.39 -9.59
C GLU A 64 -10.07 2.38 -10.62
N TYR A 65 -10.94 1.45 -10.96
CA TYR A 65 -10.62 0.37 -11.91
C TYR A 65 -11.00 0.81 -13.33
N LEU A 66 -9.97 1.15 -14.15
CA LEU A 66 -10.20 1.55 -15.53
C LEU A 66 -10.48 0.32 -16.41
N ASP A 67 -9.80 -0.78 -16.14
CA ASP A 67 -10.02 -2.09 -16.72
C ASP A 67 -9.38 -3.15 -15.83
N GLU A 68 -9.34 -4.42 -16.27
CA GLU A 68 -8.80 -5.53 -15.48
C GLU A 68 -7.31 -5.40 -15.18
N HIS A 69 -6.59 -4.59 -15.98
CA HIS A 69 -5.14 -4.47 -15.91
C HIS A 69 -4.66 -3.06 -15.58
N THR A 70 -5.59 -2.14 -15.29
CA THR A 70 -5.23 -0.75 -15.00
C THR A 70 -6.06 -0.21 -13.84
N VAL A 71 -5.38 0.22 -12.79
CA VAL A 71 -6.01 0.73 -11.56
C VAL A 71 -5.35 2.04 -11.18
N ILE A 72 -6.15 3.02 -10.77
CA ILE A 72 -5.64 4.25 -10.19
C ILE A 72 -5.97 4.23 -8.69
N THR A 73 -4.94 4.38 -7.84
CA THR A 73 -5.12 4.50 -6.41
C THR A 73 -4.88 5.93 -5.98
N SER A 74 -5.77 6.45 -5.13
CA SER A 74 -5.65 7.78 -4.54
C SER A 74 -5.50 7.61 -3.03
N ALA A 75 -4.39 8.08 -2.48
CA ALA A 75 -4.11 7.97 -1.05
C ALA A 75 -4.70 9.14 -0.28
N PHE A 76 -5.22 8.86 0.91
CA PHE A 76 -5.65 9.87 1.87
C PHE A 76 -5.00 9.56 3.21
N ASN A 77 -4.23 10.50 3.74
CA ASN A 77 -3.55 10.32 5.02
C ASN A 77 -4.55 10.53 6.16
N ILE A 78 -4.80 9.46 6.93
CA ILE A 78 -5.79 9.49 8.00
C ILE A 78 -5.34 10.38 9.16
N ASP A 79 -4.06 10.38 9.48
CA ASP A 79 -3.54 11.14 10.63
C ASP A 79 -3.56 12.65 10.38
N SER A 80 -3.11 13.08 9.22
CA SER A 80 -3.09 14.50 8.84
C SER A 80 -4.36 14.97 8.16
N GLN A 81 -5.22 14.05 7.73
CA GLN A 81 -6.44 14.32 6.96
C GLN A 81 -6.16 15.13 5.68
N THR A 82 -5.11 14.73 4.96
CA THR A 82 -4.69 15.36 3.72
C THR A 82 -4.60 14.35 2.59
N ASP A 83 -4.79 14.83 1.36
CA ASP A 83 -4.61 14.01 0.17
C ASP A 83 -3.13 13.69 -0.03
N GLY A 84 -2.86 12.44 -0.38
CA GLY A 84 -1.53 11.99 -0.76
C GLY A 84 -1.42 11.82 -2.27
N CYS A 85 -0.46 11.00 -2.68
CA CYS A 85 -0.16 10.78 -4.08
C CYS A 85 -1.17 9.86 -4.75
N GLN A 86 -1.36 10.07 -6.06
CA GLN A 86 -2.05 9.11 -6.91
C GLN A 86 -1.02 8.25 -7.62
N LEU A 87 -1.31 6.96 -7.72
CA LEU A 87 -0.52 6.00 -8.49
C LEU A 87 -1.39 5.37 -9.56
N GLN A 88 -0.81 5.17 -10.73
CA GLN A 88 -1.42 4.36 -11.77
C GLN A 88 -0.71 3.02 -11.81
N TRP A 89 -1.48 1.95 -11.68
CA TRP A 89 -0.97 0.59 -11.68
C TRP A 89 -1.33 -0.10 -12.99
N GLY A 90 -0.35 -0.75 -13.59
CA GLY A 90 -0.54 -1.55 -14.79
C GLY A 90 -0.08 -2.98 -14.56
N TYR A 91 -0.78 -3.93 -15.14
CA TYR A 91 -0.45 -5.36 -15.05
C TYR A 91 0.28 -5.80 -16.31
N HIS A 92 1.50 -6.32 -16.12
CA HIS A 92 2.34 -6.79 -17.22
C HIS A 92 3.11 -8.04 -16.80
N GLY A 93 2.98 -9.11 -17.58
CA GLY A 93 3.75 -10.33 -17.39
C GLY A 93 3.61 -10.98 -16.02
N GLY A 94 2.44 -10.90 -15.41
CA GLY A 94 2.17 -11.47 -14.09
C GLY A 94 2.49 -10.53 -12.91
N TRP A 95 2.91 -9.29 -13.19
CA TRP A 95 3.30 -8.31 -12.17
C TRP A 95 2.51 -7.02 -12.30
N TRP A 96 2.29 -6.37 -11.16
CA TRP A 96 1.71 -5.04 -11.11
C TRP A 96 2.83 -4.00 -10.94
N PHE A 97 2.81 -2.98 -11.78
CA PHE A 97 3.78 -1.88 -11.74
C PHE A 97 3.04 -0.58 -11.46
N GLY A 98 3.48 0.15 -10.43
CA GLY A 98 2.89 1.42 -10.05
C GLY A 98 3.78 2.60 -10.43
N GLU A 99 3.16 3.66 -10.98
CA GLU A 99 3.84 4.91 -11.32
C GLU A 99 3.09 6.08 -10.69
N VAL A 100 3.84 7.05 -10.19
CA VAL A 100 3.25 8.27 -9.64
C VAL A 100 2.61 9.07 -10.76
N ARG A 101 1.38 9.56 -10.54
CA ARG A 101 0.68 10.44 -11.47
C ARG A 101 0.91 11.88 -11.07
N GLY A 102 1.33 12.70 -12.05
CA GLY A 102 1.57 14.11 -11.81
C GLY A 102 2.75 14.38 -10.90
N GLU A 103 2.73 15.53 -10.26
CA GLU A 103 3.76 15.94 -9.30
C GLU A 103 3.37 15.47 -7.90
N CYS A 104 4.28 14.75 -7.28
CA CYS A 104 4.04 14.27 -5.91
C CYS A 104 5.32 14.27 -5.08
#